data_0c49db106fbce8a63311f1fa69b08d1f
#
_entry.id   0c49db106fbce8a63311f1fa69b08d1f
#
_cell.length_a   1.000
_cell.length_b   1.000
_cell.length_c   1.000
_cell.angle_alpha   90.00
_cell.angle_beta   90.00
_cell.angle_gamma   90.00
#
_symmetry.space_group_name_H-M   'P 1'
#
loop_
_entity.id
_entity.type
_entity.pdbx_description
1 polymer ?
#
loop_
_entity_poly.entity_id
_entity_poly.type
_entity_poly.pdbx_seq_one_letter_code
_entity_poly.pdbx_strand_id
1 'polypeptide(L)'
;MSWVKQYLGDKKTEVVIFSSTAIALYGYDQGMMSLINTNYDYLNTMGIAEEDPMVGIIVSVYYLGCAVGAILASLFADKRGRKPSIFACLAVTALGNLLMFISGLEYKRGAMSIMLVGRAVMGLGVGGIDAVIPVYSSELNEEGGRGKAMAQEFQSNIFGLNMAFAINLAVTNGLGKENQWGQYRFSVPTSS
;
A
#
# COMPACT_ATOMS: atom_id res chain seq x y z
N MET A 1 -0.16 -27.49 -31.96
CA MET A 1 -0.95 -27.38 -30.70
C MET A 1 -0.08 -27.20 -29.44
N SER A 2 1.19 -27.58 -29.45
CA SER A 2 2.12 -27.42 -28.30
C SER A 2 2.53 -25.98 -28.04
N TRP A 3 2.87 -25.19 -29.06
CA TRP A 3 3.30 -23.81 -28.95
C TRP A 3 2.22 -22.85 -28.42
N VAL A 4 0.94 -23.12 -28.72
CA VAL A 4 -0.19 -22.32 -28.17
C VAL A 4 -0.34 -22.56 -26.67
N LYS A 5 -0.18 -23.82 -26.21
CA LYS A 5 -0.18 -24.15 -24.79
C LYS A 5 1.01 -23.53 -24.04
N GLN A 6 2.17 -23.52 -24.67
CA GLN A 6 3.38 -22.90 -24.12
C GLN A 6 3.22 -21.37 -24.05
N TYR A 7 2.74 -20.72 -25.10
CA TYR A 7 2.50 -19.28 -25.13
C TYR A 7 1.41 -18.82 -24.13
N LEU A 8 0.34 -19.60 -23.96
CA LEU A 8 -0.68 -19.34 -22.94
C LEU A 8 -0.16 -19.61 -21.53
N GLY A 9 0.72 -20.59 -21.36
CA GLY A 9 1.42 -20.86 -20.10
C GLY A 9 2.33 -19.72 -19.70
N ASP A 10 3.12 -19.20 -20.63
CA ASP A 10 4.03 -18.07 -20.39
C ASP A 10 3.24 -16.79 -20.03
N LYS A 11 2.14 -16.51 -20.73
CA LYS A 11 1.27 -15.36 -20.41
C LYS A 11 0.58 -15.48 -19.03
N LYS A 12 0.12 -16.66 -18.66
CA LYS A 12 -0.45 -16.90 -17.33
C LYS A 12 0.59 -16.63 -16.24
N THR A 13 1.81 -17.10 -16.44
CA THR A 13 2.93 -16.92 -15.51
C THR A 13 3.30 -15.43 -15.39
N GLU A 14 3.38 -14.70 -16.49
CA GLU A 14 3.63 -13.25 -16.48
C GLU A 14 2.57 -12.49 -15.68
N VAL A 15 1.29 -12.82 -15.85
CA VAL A 15 0.20 -12.18 -15.12
C VAL A 15 0.25 -12.49 -13.64
N VAL A 16 0.52 -13.74 -13.27
CA VAL A 16 0.64 -14.13 -11.85
C VAL A 16 1.80 -13.40 -11.19
N ILE A 17 2.96 -13.31 -11.85
CA ILE A 17 4.12 -12.57 -11.32
C ILE A 17 3.78 -11.07 -11.17
N PHE A 18 3.17 -10.47 -12.18
CA PHE A 18 2.76 -9.06 -12.15
C PHE A 18 1.76 -8.79 -11.02
N SER A 19 0.71 -9.60 -10.92
CA SER A 19 -0.31 -9.50 -9.86
C SER A 19 0.29 -9.68 -8.47
N SER A 20 1.12 -10.70 -8.28
CA SER A 20 1.80 -10.96 -7.00
C SER A 20 2.74 -9.83 -6.61
N THR A 21 3.46 -9.23 -7.57
CA THR A 21 4.34 -8.09 -7.32
C THR A 21 3.53 -6.84 -6.93
N ALA A 22 2.42 -6.56 -7.63
CA ALA A 22 1.57 -5.41 -7.31
C ALA A 22 0.95 -5.54 -5.91
N ILE A 23 0.51 -6.73 -5.53
CA ILE A 23 -0.05 -7.01 -4.19
C ILE A 23 1.04 -7.00 -3.11
N ALA A 24 2.26 -7.44 -3.41
CA ALA A 24 3.39 -7.34 -2.50
C ALA A 24 3.78 -5.88 -2.22
N LEU A 25 3.77 -5.02 -3.25
CA LEU A 25 3.99 -3.57 -3.09
C LEU A 25 2.90 -2.94 -2.23
N TYR A 26 1.64 -3.34 -2.39
CA TYR A 26 0.55 -2.92 -1.51
C TYR A 26 0.79 -3.34 -0.06
N GLY A 27 1.15 -4.60 0.18
CA GLY A 27 1.49 -5.09 1.52
C GLY A 27 2.66 -4.33 2.15
N TYR A 28 3.69 -4.02 1.36
CA TYR A 28 4.83 -3.22 1.79
C TYR A 28 4.41 -1.81 2.23
N ASP A 29 3.60 -1.13 1.43
CA ASP A 29 3.09 0.20 1.74
C ASP A 29 2.24 0.21 3.02
N GLN A 30 1.37 -0.78 3.19
CA GLN A 30 0.56 -0.96 4.39
C GLN A 30 1.42 -1.16 5.65
N GLY A 31 2.48 -1.96 5.55
CA GLY A 31 3.46 -2.18 6.62
C GLY A 31 4.24 -0.91 6.97
N MET A 32 4.74 -0.20 5.98
CA MET A 32 5.46 1.06 6.17
C MET A 32 4.60 2.11 6.88
N MET A 33 3.33 2.23 6.48
CA MET A 33 2.44 3.22 7.08
C MET A 33 2.04 2.91 8.51
N SER A 34 1.89 1.64 8.85
CA SER A 34 1.69 1.23 10.24
C SER A 34 2.84 1.71 11.14
N LEU A 35 4.06 1.63 10.65
CA LEU A 35 5.26 2.06 11.37
C LEU A 35 5.42 3.58 11.42
N ILE A 36 5.13 4.28 10.31
CA ILE A 36 5.25 5.74 10.22
C ILE A 36 4.23 6.42 11.14
N ASN A 37 3.00 5.91 11.21
CA ASN A 37 1.95 6.48 12.05
C ASN A 37 2.24 6.42 13.56
N THR A 38 3.17 5.58 13.99
CA THR A 38 3.64 5.46 15.37
C THR A 38 4.98 6.17 15.62
N ASN A 39 5.55 6.80 14.59
CA ASN A 39 6.86 7.46 14.70
C ASN A 39 6.72 8.87 15.26
N TYR A 40 7.41 9.13 16.38
CA TYR A 40 7.40 10.43 17.06
C TYR A 40 7.86 11.60 16.17
N ASP A 41 8.91 11.40 15.37
CA ASP A 41 9.45 12.45 14.51
C ASP A 41 8.46 12.81 13.38
N TYR A 42 7.75 11.83 12.85
CA TYR A 42 6.68 12.04 11.89
C TYR A 42 5.51 12.83 12.50
N LEU A 43 5.04 12.43 13.66
CA LEU A 43 3.96 13.10 14.38
C LEU A 43 4.33 14.55 14.74
N ASN A 44 5.55 14.76 15.20
CA ASN A 44 6.07 16.09 15.54
C ASN A 44 6.22 16.99 14.29
N THR A 45 6.67 16.45 13.16
CA THR A 45 6.76 17.17 11.88
C THR A 45 5.39 17.59 11.37
N MET A 46 4.38 16.72 11.54
CA MET A 46 2.99 17.01 11.20
C MET A 46 2.27 17.87 12.24
N GLY A 47 2.88 18.10 13.41
CA GLY A 47 2.29 18.87 14.50
C GLY A 47 1.14 18.16 15.21
N ILE A 48 1.18 16.82 15.27
CA ILE A 48 0.16 15.94 15.84
C ILE A 48 0.70 15.32 17.14
N ALA A 49 -0.10 15.29 18.20
CA ALA A 49 0.24 14.52 19.39
C ALA A 49 -0.05 13.02 19.21
N GLU A 50 0.65 12.15 19.94
CA GLU A 50 0.48 10.68 19.83
C GLU A 50 -0.96 10.22 20.10
N GLU A 51 -1.71 10.93 20.93
CA GLU A 51 -3.10 10.62 21.29
C GLU A 51 -4.14 11.43 20.49
N ASP A 52 -3.71 12.18 19.47
CA ASP A 52 -4.60 13.04 18.70
C ASP A 52 -5.49 12.18 17.78
N PRO A 53 -6.82 12.40 17.77
CA PRO A 53 -7.74 11.76 16.82
C PRO A 53 -7.35 11.92 15.35
N MET A 54 -6.46 12.85 15.04
CA MET A 54 -5.96 13.13 13.69
C MET A 54 -5.26 11.94 13.04
N VAL A 55 -4.56 11.11 13.82
CA VAL A 55 -3.94 9.87 13.33
C VAL A 55 -5.02 8.92 12.79
N GLY A 56 -6.11 8.78 13.53
CA GLY A 56 -7.28 8.00 13.11
C GLY A 56 -7.93 8.55 11.83
N ILE A 57 -8.00 9.87 11.69
CA ILE A 57 -8.57 10.54 10.49
C ILE A 57 -7.70 10.24 9.27
N ILE A 58 -6.38 10.32 9.36
CA ILE A 58 -5.44 10.01 8.26
C ILE A 58 -5.65 8.58 7.77
N VAL A 59 -5.79 7.63 8.69
CA VAL A 59 -6.04 6.22 8.36
C VAL A 59 -7.43 6.04 7.75
N SER A 60 -8.45 6.69 8.33
CA SER A 60 -9.84 6.58 7.85
C SER A 60 -10.02 7.15 6.44
N VAL A 61 -9.40 8.27 6.12
CA VAL A 61 -9.44 8.90 4.78
C VAL A 61 -8.84 7.94 3.73
N TYR A 62 -7.77 7.25 4.06
CA TYR A 62 -7.19 6.24 3.17
C TYR A 62 -8.17 5.09 2.89
N TYR A 63 -8.78 4.48 3.91
CA TYR A 63 -9.73 3.38 3.73
C TYR A 63 -11.00 3.82 3.00
N LEU A 64 -11.47 5.04 3.24
CA LEU A 64 -12.58 5.62 2.48
C LEU A 64 -12.21 5.77 1.00
N GLY A 65 -10.99 6.24 0.71
CA GLY A 65 -10.44 6.26 -0.63
C GLY A 65 -10.42 4.87 -1.26
N CYS A 66 -9.99 3.84 -0.53
CA CYS A 66 -9.97 2.46 -1.01
C CYS A 66 -11.37 1.95 -1.38
N ALA A 67 -12.37 2.22 -0.55
CA ALA A 67 -13.75 1.82 -0.83
C ALA A 67 -14.30 2.45 -2.12
N VAL A 68 -14.10 3.76 -2.27
CA VAL A 68 -14.51 4.49 -3.49
C VAL A 68 -13.71 4.01 -4.71
N GLY A 69 -12.40 3.83 -4.53
CA GLY A 69 -11.50 3.33 -5.58
C GLY A 69 -11.87 1.94 -6.10
N ALA A 70 -12.24 1.03 -5.21
CA ALA A 70 -12.70 -0.31 -5.55
C ALA A 70 -13.94 -0.27 -6.46
N ILE A 71 -14.92 0.56 -6.11
CA ILE A 71 -16.16 0.72 -6.89
C ILE A 71 -15.85 1.30 -8.28
N LEU A 72 -15.10 2.41 -8.33
CA LEU A 72 -14.76 3.07 -9.58
C LEU A 72 -13.92 2.20 -10.51
N ALA A 73 -12.92 1.50 -9.96
CA ALA A 73 -12.06 0.62 -10.72
C ALA A 73 -12.81 -0.60 -11.26
N SER A 74 -13.74 -1.18 -10.50
CA SER A 74 -14.60 -2.27 -10.96
C SER A 74 -15.45 -1.85 -12.16
N LEU A 75 -16.12 -0.70 -12.08
CA LEU A 75 -16.93 -0.15 -13.17
C LEU A 75 -16.08 0.18 -14.41
N PHE A 76 -14.85 0.66 -14.20
CA PHE A 76 -13.93 0.95 -15.29
C PHE A 76 -13.38 -0.33 -15.93
N ALA A 77 -13.09 -1.35 -15.11
CA ALA A 77 -12.60 -2.64 -15.57
C ALA A 77 -13.61 -3.41 -16.41
N ASP A 78 -14.91 -3.27 -16.09
CA ASP A 78 -15.99 -3.88 -16.89
C ASP A 78 -16.16 -3.21 -18.26
N LYS A 79 -15.86 -1.90 -18.37
CA LYS A 79 -16.00 -1.14 -19.63
C LYS A 79 -14.78 -1.21 -20.53
N ARG A 80 -13.57 -1.13 -19.97
CA ARG A 80 -12.30 -1.01 -20.72
C ARG A 80 -11.39 -2.23 -20.61
N GLY A 81 -11.78 -3.20 -19.77
CA GLY A 81 -11.01 -4.41 -19.52
C GLY A 81 -10.12 -4.32 -18.28
N ARG A 82 -9.69 -5.47 -17.78
CA ARG A 82 -8.96 -5.59 -16.50
C ARG A 82 -7.56 -4.97 -16.57
N LYS A 83 -6.81 -5.23 -17.65
CA LYS A 83 -5.41 -4.79 -17.81
C LYS A 83 -5.25 -3.26 -17.78
N PRO A 84 -5.96 -2.47 -18.63
CA PRO A 84 -5.85 -1.01 -18.57
C PRO A 84 -6.36 -0.42 -17.26
N SER A 85 -7.31 -1.07 -16.59
CA SER A 85 -7.79 -0.66 -15.29
C SER A 85 -6.69 -0.77 -14.21
N ILE A 86 -5.95 -1.87 -14.19
CA ILE A 86 -4.83 -2.06 -13.26
C ILE A 86 -3.74 -0.99 -13.48
N PHE A 87 -3.39 -0.71 -14.74
CA PHE A 87 -2.42 0.34 -15.06
C PHE A 87 -2.89 1.74 -14.62
N ALA A 88 -4.17 2.06 -14.81
CA ALA A 88 -4.75 3.31 -14.35
C ALA A 88 -4.68 3.42 -12.81
N CYS A 89 -5.03 2.37 -12.09
CA CYS A 89 -4.96 2.32 -10.64
C CYS A 89 -3.52 2.46 -10.13
N LEU A 90 -2.54 1.81 -10.77
CA LEU A 90 -1.12 1.96 -10.45
C LEU A 90 -0.64 3.40 -10.66
N ALA A 91 -1.06 4.06 -11.73
CA ALA A 91 -0.72 5.46 -11.98
C ALA A 91 -1.31 6.38 -10.91
N VAL A 92 -2.55 6.15 -10.48
CA VAL A 92 -3.20 6.91 -9.40
C VAL A 92 -2.48 6.67 -8.07
N THR A 93 -2.10 5.44 -7.76
CA THR A 93 -1.30 5.11 -6.56
C THR A 93 0.05 5.82 -6.58
N ALA A 94 0.74 5.84 -7.73
CA ALA A 94 2.02 6.53 -7.88
C ALA A 94 1.88 8.05 -7.67
N LEU A 95 0.81 8.66 -8.18
CA LEU A 95 0.49 10.06 -7.94
C LEU A 95 0.22 10.35 -6.46
N GLY A 96 -0.52 9.48 -5.77
CA GLY A 96 -0.77 9.60 -4.34
C GLY A 96 0.53 9.54 -3.53
N ASN A 97 1.43 8.61 -3.85
CA ASN A 97 2.75 8.50 -3.24
C ASN A 97 3.62 9.73 -3.49
N LEU A 98 3.58 10.28 -4.70
CA LEU A 98 4.30 11.51 -5.03
C LEU A 98 3.80 12.70 -4.21
N LEU A 99 2.49 12.86 -4.04
CA LEU A 99 1.91 13.90 -3.20
C LEU A 99 2.32 13.74 -1.74
N MET A 100 2.35 12.53 -1.23
CA MET A 100 2.81 12.25 0.14
C MET A 100 4.29 12.56 0.32
N PHE A 101 5.13 12.27 -0.70
CA PHE A 101 6.54 12.63 -0.68
C PHE A 101 6.74 14.16 -0.64
N ILE A 102 5.99 14.91 -1.45
CA ILE A 102 6.00 16.38 -1.44
C ILE A 102 5.56 16.94 -0.08
N SER A 103 4.55 16.33 0.54
CA SER A 103 4.10 16.71 1.89
C SER A 103 5.22 16.63 2.94
N GLY A 104 6.13 15.65 2.82
CA GLY A 104 7.29 15.52 3.71
C GLY A 104 8.36 16.62 3.53
N LEU A 105 8.37 17.35 2.41
CA LEU A 105 9.29 18.46 2.15
C LEU A 105 8.77 19.81 2.68
N GLU A 106 7.46 19.92 2.90
CA GLU A 106 6.80 21.14 3.40
C GLU A 106 6.71 21.11 4.93
N TYR A 107 7.05 22.23 5.60
CA TYR A 107 7.08 22.31 7.05
C TYR A 107 5.79 22.98 7.62
N LYS A 108 5.06 22.25 8.44
CA LYS A 108 3.98 22.66 9.36
C LYS A 108 2.54 22.78 8.84
N ARG A 109 2.07 23.78 8.15
CA ARG A 109 0.62 23.96 7.94
C ARG A 109 0.07 23.40 6.62
N GLY A 110 0.90 23.37 5.58
CA GLY A 110 0.54 22.81 4.27
C GLY A 110 0.69 21.28 4.21
N ALA A 111 1.65 20.76 4.97
CA ALA A 111 2.02 19.34 4.98
C ALA A 111 0.82 18.43 5.27
N MET A 112 0.02 18.76 6.27
CA MET A 112 -1.14 17.96 6.69
C MET A 112 -2.23 17.86 5.60
N SER A 113 -2.56 18.99 4.98
CA SER A 113 -3.58 19.00 3.93
C SER A 113 -3.13 18.22 2.70
N ILE A 114 -1.88 18.37 2.28
CA ILE A 114 -1.28 17.63 1.17
C ILE A 114 -1.21 16.14 1.49
N MET A 115 -0.87 15.80 2.73
CA MET A 115 -0.84 14.42 3.22
C MET A 115 -2.21 13.76 3.15
N LEU A 116 -3.28 14.42 3.62
CA LEU A 116 -4.65 13.89 3.56
C LEU A 116 -5.13 13.68 2.12
N VAL A 117 -4.84 14.65 1.23
CA VAL A 117 -5.17 14.51 -0.20
C VAL A 117 -4.36 13.36 -0.83
N GLY A 118 -3.07 13.27 -0.54
CA GLY A 118 -2.22 12.19 -1.01
C GLY A 118 -2.74 10.81 -0.56
N ARG A 119 -3.19 10.71 0.70
CA ARG A 119 -3.81 9.50 1.25
C ARG A 119 -5.11 9.12 0.56
N ALA A 120 -6.00 10.08 0.32
CA ALA A 120 -7.24 9.84 -0.41
C ALA A 120 -6.96 9.35 -1.85
N VAL A 121 -6.05 10.02 -2.56
CA VAL A 121 -5.67 9.66 -3.94
C VAL A 121 -5.00 8.29 -3.99
N MET A 122 -4.07 8.03 -3.06
CA MET A 122 -3.41 6.74 -2.95
C MET A 122 -4.42 5.63 -2.65
N GLY A 123 -5.35 5.86 -1.70
CA GLY A 123 -6.43 4.93 -1.38
C GLY A 123 -7.28 4.58 -2.61
N LEU A 124 -7.65 5.58 -3.42
CA LEU A 124 -8.38 5.34 -4.68
C LEU A 124 -7.64 4.36 -5.62
N GLY A 125 -6.34 4.52 -5.76
CA GLY A 125 -5.53 3.64 -6.61
C GLY A 125 -5.39 2.24 -6.02
N VAL A 126 -5.03 2.14 -4.75
CA VAL A 126 -4.82 0.86 -4.04
C VAL A 126 -6.12 0.06 -3.95
N GLY A 127 -7.23 0.68 -3.55
CA GLY A 127 -8.52 -0.01 -3.49
C GLY A 127 -8.97 -0.55 -4.86
N GLY A 128 -8.66 0.18 -5.94
CA GLY A 128 -8.89 -0.30 -7.30
C GLY A 128 -8.04 -1.51 -7.66
N ILE A 129 -6.77 -1.53 -7.28
CA ILE A 129 -5.87 -2.67 -7.47
C ILE A 129 -6.39 -3.90 -6.72
N ASP A 130 -6.73 -3.72 -5.46
CA ASP A 130 -7.20 -4.78 -4.57
C ASP A 130 -8.51 -5.43 -5.05
N ALA A 131 -9.39 -4.64 -5.68
CA ALA A 131 -10.63 -5.15 -6.27
C ALA A 131 -10.43 -5.85 -7.62
N VAL A 132 -9.58 -5.31 -8.50
CA VAL A 132 -9.47 -5.78 -9.90
C VAL A 132 -8.51 -6.96 -10.06
N ILE A 133 -7.42 -7.02 -9.29
CA ILE A 133 -6.40 -8.08 -9.43
C ILE A 133 -6.95 -9.47 -9.11
N PRO A 134 -7.63 -9.73 -7.98
CA PRO A 134 -8.15 -11.06 -7.69
C PRO A 134 -9.18 -11.54 -8.71
N VAL A 135 -10.00 -10.62 -9.22
CA VAL A 135 -10.96 -10.94 -10.29
C VAL A 135 -10.23 -11.32 -11.57
N TYR A 136 -9.24 -10.52 -11.98
CA TYR A 136 -8.44 -10.81 -13.18
C TYR A 136 -7.68 -12.12 -13.07
N SER A 137 -7.09 -12.39 -11.93
CA SER A 137 -6.38 -13.65 -11.64
C SER A 137 -7.34 -14.85 -11.68
N SER A 138 -8.54 -14.70 -11.13
CA SER A 138 -9.55 -15.77 -11.12
C SER A 138 -10.11 -16.06 -12.52
N GLU A 139 -10.25 -15.03 -13.37
CA GLU A 139 -10.70 -15.19 -14.78
C GLU A 139 -9.67 -15.93 -15.65
N LEU A 140 -8.38 -15.77 -15.35
CA LEU A 140 -7.30 -16.42 -16.11
C LEU A 140 -7.01 -17.86 -15.70
N ASN A 141 -7.40 -18.24 -14.48
CA ASN A 141 -7.17 -19.58 -13.96
C ASN A 141 -8.40 -20.47 -14.17
N GLU A 142 -8.16 -21.74 -14.53
CA GLU A 142 -9.19 -22.76 -14.60
C GLU A 142 -9.81 -23.02 -13.24
N GLU A 143 -11.00 -23.62 -13.19
CA GLU A 143 -11.79 -23.80 -11.96
C GLU A 143 -11.01 -24.42 -10.78
N GLY A 144 -10.07 -25.33 -11.04
CA GLY A 144 -9.20 -25.91 -10.01
C GLY A 144 -8.02 -25.05 -9.56
N GLY A 145 -7.69 -23.97 -10.28
CA GLY A 145 -6.54 -23.09 -10.02
C GLY A 145 -6.86 -21.78 -9.30
N ARG A 146 -8.13 -21.36 -9.26
CA ARG A 146 -8.56 -20.06 -8.73
C ARG A 146 -8.17 -19.87 -7.25
N GLY A 147 -8.43 -20.86 -6.41
CA GLY A 147 -8.08 -20.80 -4.99
C GLY A 147 -6.56 -20.73 -4.75
N LYS A 148 -5.78 -21.44 -5.58
CA LYS A 148 -4.31 -21.37 -5.52
C LYS A 148 -3.77 -20.01 -5.91
N ALA A 149 -4.32 -19.37 -6.95
CA ALA A 149 -3.92 -18.04 -7.36
C ALA A 149 -4.23 -16.99 -6.29
N MET A 150 -5.45 -17.01 -5.72
CA MET A 150 -5.81 -16.14 -4.60
C MET A 150 -4.90 -16.36 -3.38
N ALA A 151 -4.59 -17.59 -3.02
CA ALA A 151 -3.69 -17.89 -1.92
C ALA A 151 -2.28 -17.33 -2.16
N GLN A 152 -1.76 -17.40 -3.39
CA GLN A 152 -0.47 -16.81 -3.75
C GLN A 152 -0.48 -15.28 -3.65
N GLU A 153 -1.56 -14.62 -4.03
CA GLU A 153 -1.74 -13.18 -3.90
C GLU A 153 -1.74 -12.73 -2.44
N PHE A 154 -2.53 -13.39 -1.58
CA PHE A 154 -2.51 -13.13 -0.14
C PHE A 154 -1.13 -13.38 0.49
N GLN A 155 -0.46 -14.44 0.08
CA GLN A 155 0.90 -14.74 0.55
C GLN A 155 1.89 -13.65 0.13
N SER A 156 1.76 -13.12 -1.08
CA SER A 156 2.57 -12.00 -1.57
C SER A 156 2.31 -10.71 -0.79
N ASN A 157 1.06 -10.42 -0.41
CA ASN A 157 0.72 -9.31 0.46
C ASN A 157 1.41 -9.41 1.83
N ILE A 158 1.30 -10.56 2.48
CA ILE A 158 1.95 -10.83 3.78
C ILE A 158 3.47 -10.74 3.66
N PHE A 159 4.04 -11.21 2.55
CA PHE A 159 5.47 -11.09 2.29
C PHE A 159 5.90 -9.62 2.19
N GLY A 160 5.15 -8.78 1.45
CA GLY A 160 5.39 -7.35 1.34
C GLY A 160 5.32 -6.65 2.70
N LEU A 161 4.33 -6.96 3.52
CA LEU A 161 4.18 -6.47 4.88
C LEU A 161 5.41 -6.80 5.75
N ASN A 162 5.84 -8.08 5.74
CA ASN A 162 7.02 -8.51 6.50
C ASN A 162 8.31 -7.84 6.01
N MET A 163 8.45 -7.61 4.71
CA MET A 163 9.57 -6.86 4.13
C MET A 163 9.63 -5.43 4.67
N ALA A 164 8.49 -4.75 4.79
CA ALA A 164 8.42 -3.42 5.37
C ALA A 164 8.94 -3.39 6.81
N PHE A 165 8.49 -4.34 7.64
CA PHE A 165 8.98 -4.46 9.02
C PHE A 165 10.47 -4.79 9.08
N ALA A 166 10.97 -5.70 8.25
CA ALA A 166 12.38 -6.08 8.21
C ALA A 166 13.27 -4.90 7.78
N ILE A 167 12.86 -4.14 6.76
CA ILE A 167 13.59 -2.95 6.30
C ILE A 167 13.60 -1.88 7.39
N ASN A 168 12.46 -1.61 8.03
CA ASN A 168 12.38 -0.65 9.12
C ASN A 168 13.31 -1.04 10.28
N LEU A 169 13.29 -2.31 10.68
CA LEU A 169 14.18 -2.83 11.73
C LEU A 169 15.66 -2.69 11.34
N ALA A 170 16.00 -2.99 10.09
CA ALA A 170 17.37 -2.85 9.58
C ALA A 170 17.83 -1.39 9.58
N VAL A 171 16.97 -0.48 9.13
CA VAL A 171 17.25 0.97 9.15
C VAL A 171 17.41 1.49 10.57
N THR A 172 16.52 1.11 11.48
CA THR A 172 16.57 1.52 12.90
C THR A 172 17.84 1.02 13.57
N ASN A 173 18.28 -0.22 13.32
CA ASN A 173 19.50 -0.76 13.89
C ASN A 173 20.78 -0.26 13.20
N GLY A 174 20.72 0.05 11.90
CA GLY A 174 21.89 0.45 11.11
C GLY A 174 22.28 1.92 11.25
N LEU A 175 21.32 2.81 11.50
CA LEU A 175 21.57 4.26 11.61
C LEU A 175 22.09 4.72 13.00
N GLY A 176 22.25 3.82 13.94
CA GLY A 176 22.76 4.12 15.28
C GLY A 176 21.77 4.88 16.17
N LYS A 177 22.05 4.87 17.47
CA LYS A 177 21.14 5.44 18.49
C LYS A 177 20.93 6.96 18.40
N GLU A 178 21.79 7.70 17.72
CA GLU A 178 21.68 9.17 17.61
C GLU A 178 20.76 9.64 16.49
N ASN A 179 20.54 8.81 15.48
CA ASN A 179 19.61 9.09 14.35
C ASN A 179 18.43 8.13 14.35
N GLN A 180 18.03 7.63 15.47
CA GLN A 180 16.89 6.75 15.58
C GLN A 180 15.63 7.54 15.23
N TRP A 181 15.06 7.21 14.12
CA TRP A 181 13.68 7.49 13.78
C TRP A 181 12.79 6.78 14.84
N GLY A 182 12.42 7.53 15.88
CA GLY A 182 11.64 7.02 17.01
C GLY A 182 12.49 6.34 18.07
N GLN A 183 13.22 7.11 18.88
CA GLN A 183 13.44 6.70 20.26
C GLN A 183 12.07 6.58 20.91
N TYR A 184 11.56 5.35 21.01
CA TYR A 184 10.54 5.03 21.98
C TYR A 184 11.16 5.31 23.35
N ARG A 185 11.12 6.54 23.80
CA ARG A 185 11.25 6.87 25.19
C ARG A 185 9.99 6.35 25.87
N PHE A 186 10.01 5.09 26.24
CA PHE A 186 9.29 4.64 27.40
C PHE A 186 9.94 5.33 28.61
N SER A 187 9.74 6.61 28.76
CA SER A 187 9.82 7.26 30.04
C SER A 187 8.60 6.80 30.83
N VAL A 188 8.73 5.66 31.46
CA VAL A 188 7.95 5.36 32.65
C VAL A 188 8.04 6.61 33.51
N PRO A 189 6.92 7.29 33.83
CA PRO A 189 6.97 8.34 34.80
C PRO A 189 7.36 7.69 36.12
N THR A 190 8.60 7.87 36.52
CA THR A 190 8.99 7.64 37.92
C THR A 190 8.26 8.70 38.72
N SER A 191 7.08 8.35 39.23
CA SER A 191 6.42 9.06 40.31
C SER A 191 7.35 9.08 41.52
N SER A 192 7.88 10.22 41.81
CA SER A 192 8.38 10.58 43.12
C SER A 192 7.51 11.68 43.71
#